data_a06870c3e1bd2c0875abba466047e26f
#
_entry.id   a06870c3e1bd2c0875abba466047e26f
#
_cell.length_a   1.000
_cell.length_b   1.000
_cell.length_c   1.000
_cell.angle_alpha   90.00
_cell.angle_beta   90.00
_cell.angle_gamma   90.00
#
_symmetry.space_group_name_H-M   'P 1'
#
loop_
_entity.id
_entity.type
_entity.pdbx_description
1 polymer ?
#
loop_
_entity_poly.entity_id
_entity_poly.type
_entity_poly.pdbx_seq_one_letter_code
_entity_poly.pdbx_strand_id
1 'polypeptide(L)'
;MIKKIILTAGSIVLVLLVVLGVHIYQVTGKGMSDGPNWSMGKIEVSPDLDSTRVEAVQEEYLQRPYIRAFRINREQGHFILLYDRKQVSGDELAGELGEKLQVSASLYRPSAEELASSCPAIPKDSFTYQLGSLFQSIFTKL
;
A
#
# COMPACT_ATOMS: atom_id res chain seq x y z
N MET A 1 42.02 -32.53 -6.93
CA MET A 1 40.84 -32.54 -6.04
C MET A 1 40.14 -31.18 -5.97
N ILE A 2 40.86 -30.08 -5.74
CA ILE A 2 40.28 -28.70 -5.58
C ILE A 2 39.44 -28.29 -6.80
N LYS A 3 39.88 -28.53 -8.04
CA LYS A 3 39.12 -28.18 -9.25
C LYS A 3 37.72 -28.84 -9.33
N LYS A 4 37.61 -30.10 -8.87
CA LYS A 4 36.33 -30.82 -8.84
C LYS A 4 35.39 -30.23 -7.78
N ILE A 5 35.93 -29.83 -6.62
CA ILE A 5 35.17 -29.21 -5.54
C ILE A 5 34.63 -27.84 -5.99
N ILE A 6 35.44 -27.05 -6.65
CA ILE A 6 35.03 -25.72 -7.19
C ILE A 6 33.95 -25.91 -8.26
N LEU A 7 34.09 -26.89 -9.12
CA LEU A 7 33.12 -27.15 -10.19
C LEU A 7 31.75 -27.60 -9.61
N THR A 8 31.77 -28.49 -8.63
CA THR A 8 30.53 -28.93 -7.96
C THR A 8 29.88 -27.81 -7.14
N ALA A 9 30.65 -27.01 -6.41
CA ALA A 9 30.12 -25.87 -5.70
C ALA A 9 29.52 -24.82 -6.65
N GLY A 10 30.19 -24.51 -7.76
CA GLY A 10 29.67 -23.62 -8.78
C GLY A 10 28.37 -24.14 -9.44
N SER A 11 28.27 -25.44 -9.70
CA SER A 11 27.06 -26.04 -10.22
C SER A 11 25.88 -25.94 -9.25
N ILE A 12 26.12 -26.16 -7.95
CA ILE A 12 25.08 -26.01 -6.92
C ILE A 12 24.58 -24.58 -6.83
N VAL A 13 25.49 -23.61 -6.82
CA VAL A 13 25.13 -22.18 -6.80
C VAL A 13 24.31 -21.80 -8.04
N LEU A 14 24.70 -22.27 -9.21
CA LEU A 14 23.95 -22.02 -10.45
C LEU A 14 22.53 -22.57 -10.39
N VAL A 15 22.37 -23.80 -9.91
CA VAL A 15 21.03 -24.42 -9.74
C VAL A 15 20.19 -23.61 -8.75
N LEU A 16 20.75 -23.18 -7.63
CA LEU A 16 20.03 -22.33 -6.67
C LEU A 16 19.58 -20.99 -7.28
N LEU A 17 20.44 -20.35 -8.08
CA LEU A 17 20.08 -19.11 -8.77
C LEU A 17 18.94 -19.31 -9.77
N VAL A 18 18.95 -20.41 -10.53
CA VAL A 18 17.87 -20.74 -11.46
C VAL A 18 16.56 -21.00 -10.71
N VAL A 19 16.60 -21.79 -9.61
CA VAL A 19 15.41 -22.05 -8.78
C VAL A 19 14.87 -20.75 -8.19
N LEU A 20 15.75 -19.89 -7.68
CA LEU A 20 15.36 -18.60 -7.15
C LEU A 20 14.73 -17.71 -8.24
N GLY A 21 15.33 -17.65 -9.41
CA GLY A 21 14.79 -16.88 -10.55
C GLY A 21 13.40 -17.35 -10.96
N VAL A 22 13.20 -18.69 -11.08
CA VAL A 22 11.90 -19.29 -11.39
C VAL A 22 10.88 -18.98 -10.27
N HIS A 23 11.30 -19.07 -9.01
CA HIS A 23 10.43 -18.76 -7.88
C HIS A 23 9.99 -17.30 -7.90
N ILE A 24 10.93 -16.37 -8.09
CA ILE A 24 10.62 -14.92 -8.21
C ILE A 24 9.66 -14.69 -9.39
N TYR A 25 9.92 -15.28 -10.55
CA TYR A 25 9.05 -15.16 -11.73
C TYR A 25 7.63 -15.66 -11.45
N GLN A 26 7.49 -16.81 -10.78
CA GLN A 26 6.17 -17.35 -10.42
C GLN A 26 5.43 -16.49 -9.40
N VAL A 27 6.13 -15.95 -8.41
CA VAL A 27 5.52 -15.11 -7.36
C VAL A 27 5.17 -13.72 -7.91
N THR A 28 6.05 -13.09 -8.66
CA THR A 28 5.78 -11.78 -9.27
C THR A 28 4.80 -11.86 -10.42
N GLY A 29 4.85 -12.89 -11.24
CA GLY A 29 3.89 -13.10 -12.34
C GLY A 29 2.46 -13.39 -11.85
N LYS A 30 2.32 -14.07 -10.71
CA LYS A 30 1.02 -14.28 -10.05
C LYS A 30 0.55 -13.08 -9.23
N GLY A 31 1.43 -12.12 -8.90
CA GLY A 31 1.12 -10.94 -8.11
C GLY A 31 0.29 -9.87 -8.84
N MET A 32 0.21 -9.95 -10.18
CA MET A 32 -0.79 -9.22 -10.97
C MET A 32 -2.06 -10.06 -11.15
N SER A 33 -2.53 -10.65 -10.07
CA SER A 33 -3.71 -11.51 -10.08
C SER A 33 -4.95 -10.72 -10.54
N ASP A 34 -5.87 -11.41 -11.23
CA ASP A 34 -7.20 -10.89 -11.58
C ASP A 34 -8.08 -10.57 -10.37
N GLY A 35 -7.55 -10.75 -9.17
CA GLY A 35 -8.23 -10.45 -7.92
C GLY A 35 -8.37 -8.94 -7.63
N PRO A 36 -9.24 -8.58 -6.68
CA PRO A 36 -9.43 -7.20 -6.24
C PRO A 36 -8.14 -6.63 -5.64
N ASN A 37 -7.87 -5.36 -5.94
CA ASN A 37 -6.74 -4.63 -5.39
C ASN A 37 -7.19 -3.77 -4.21
N TRP A 38 -7.27 -4.39 -3.03
CA TRP A 38 -7.74 -3.74 -1.83
C TRP A 38 -6.77 -2.65 -1.35
N SER A 39 -7.30 -1.46 -1.14
CA SER A 39 -6.60 -0.30 -0.59
C SER A 39 -7.38 0.31 0.55
N MET A 40 -6.67 0.81 1.54
CA MET A 40 -7.26 1.56 2.64
C MET A 40 -7.11 3.05 2.36
N GLY A 41 -8.22 3.80 2.42
CA GLY A 41 -8.24 5.26 2.34
C GLY A 41 -8.76 5.86 3.63
N LYS A 42 -8.08 6.91 4.10
CA LYS A 42 -8.57 7.80 5.15
C LYS A 42 -9.17 9.03 4.46
N ILE A 43 -10.44 9.28 4.68
CA ILE A 43 -11.13 10.47 4.17
C ILE A 43 -11.41 11.39 5.34
N GLU A 44 -10.87 12.59 5.27
CA GLU A 44 -11.10 13.65 6.25
C GLU A 44 -12.36 14.42 5.88
N VAL A 45 -13.19 14.70 6.88
CA VAL A 45 -14.47 15.39 6.70
C VAL A 45 -14.60 16.49 7.73
N SER A 46 -15.42 17.49 7.40
CA SER A 46 -15.77 18.56 8.36
C SER A 46 -16.48 17.97 9.59
N PRO A 47 -16.24 18.51 10.81
CA PRO A 47 -16.76 17.94 12.07
C PRO A 47 -18.28 18.01 12.23
N ASP A 48 -18.98 18.82 11.43
CA ASP A 48 -20.44 18.99 11.52
C ASP A 48 -21.18 17.88 10.76
N LEU A 49 -21.12 16.65 11.29
CA LEU A 49 -21.77 15.49 10.68
C LEU A 49 -23.08 15.13 11.37
N ASP A 50 -24.15 15.06 10.60
CA ASP A 50 -25.42 14.50 11.03
C ASP A 50 -25.27 12.96 11.18
N SER A 51 -25.42 12.46 12.39
CA SER A 51 -25.28 11.06 12.72
C SER A 51 -26.19 10.15 11.91
N THR A 52 -27.41 10.57 11.65
CA THR A 52 -28.42 9.76 10.93
C THR A 52 -28.03 9.62 9.46
N ARG A 53 -27.54 10.70 8.84
CA ARG A 53 -27.07 10.65 7.44
C ARG A 53 -25.83 9.79 7.30
N VAL A 54 -24.92 9.89 8.25
CA VAL A 54 -23.67 9.12 8.25
C VAL A 54 -23.95 7.61 8.33
N GLU A 55 -24.89 7.18 9.18
CA GLU A 55 -25.28 5.78 9.28
C GLU A 55 -25.93 5.25 7.99
N ALA A 56 -26.83 6.02 7.39
CA ALA A 56 -27.44 5.67 6.12
C ALA A 56 -26.42 5.53 4.98
N VAL A 57 -25.47 6.47 4.90
CA VAL A 57 -24.40 6.41 3.91
C VAL A 57 -23.47 5.23 4.16
N GLN A 58 -23.13 4.94 5.41
CA GLN A 58 -22.32 3.76 5.76
C GLN A 58 -22.98 2.48 5.30
N GLU A 59 -24.27 2.30 5.56
CA GLU A 59 -25.03 1.10 5.16
C GLU A 59 -25.05 0.97 3.63
N GLU A 60 -25.34 2.06 2.91
CA GLU A 60 -25.30 2.09 1.45
C GLU A 60 -23.95 1.66 0.88
N TYR A 61 -22.84 2.20 1.44
CA TYR A 61 -21.50 1.90 0.96
C TYR A 61 -21.10 0.44 1.23
N LEU A 62 -21.49 -0.13 2.36
CA LEU A 62 -21.20 -1.52 2.68
C LEU A 62 -21.94 -2.52 1.78
N GLN A 63 -23.00 -2.11 1.08
CA GLN A 63 -23.69 -2.94 0.08
C GLN A 63 -22.96 -2.98 -1.27
N ARG A 64 -21.97 -2.11 -1.50
CA ARG A 64 -21.23 -2.05 -2.77
C ARG A 64 -20.18 -3.16 -2.83
N PRO A 65 -20.08 -3.93 -3.92
CA PRO A 65 -19.17 -5.08 -4.03
C PRO A 65 -17.68 -4.68 -3.96
N TYR A 66 -17.35 -3.43 -4.27
CA TYR A 66 -15.99 -2.89 -4.22
C TYR A 66 -15.64 -2.18 -2.91
N ILE A 67 -16.54 -2.18 -1.93
CA ILE A 67 -16.29 -1.68 -0.58
C ILE A 67 -16.35 -2.87 0.39
N ARG A 68 -15.25 -3.14 1.06
CA ARG A 68 -15.14 -4.24 2.01
C ARG A 68 -15.37 -3.82 3.45
N ALA A 69 -14.98 -2.60 3.79
CA ALA A 69 -15.16 -2.05 5.12
C ALA A 69 -15.31 -0.54 5.05
N PHE A 70 -16.17 -0.02 5.92
CA PHE A 70 -16.38 1.39 6.15
C PHE A 70 -16.44 1.63 7.65
N ARG A 71 -15.50 2.40 8.18
CA ARG A 71 -15.41 2.74 9.60
C ARG A 71 -15.42 4.24 9.78
N ILE A 72 -16.05 4.69 10.84
CA ILE A 72 -16.24 6.10 11.17
C ILE A 72 -15.52 6.38 12.49
N ASN A 73 -14.65 7.35 12.49
CA ASN A 73 -14.12 7.94 13.70
C ASN A 73 -14.70 9.35 13.86
N ARG A 74 -15.76 9.46 14.68
CA ARG A 74 -16.49 10.71 14.89
C ARG A 74 -15.67 11.73 15.67
N GLU A 75 -14.86 11.28 16.62
CA GLU A 75 -14.04 12.15 17.45
C GLU A 75 -12.97 12.90 16.65
N GLN A 76 -12.43 12.24 15.64
CA GLN A 76 -11.35 12.78 14.82
C GLN A 76 -11.84 13.27 13.45
N GLY A 77 -13.13 13.20 13.14
CA GLY A 77 -13.69 13.71 11.90
C GLY A 77 -13.14 13.02 10.65
N HIS A 78 -13.01 11.68 10.66
CA HIS A 78 -12.56 10.95 9.48
C HIS A 78 -13.24 9.60 9.28
N PHE A 79 -13.29 9.18 8.03
CA PHE A 79 -13.73 7.87 7.60
C PHE A 79 -12.55 7.02 7.14
N ILE A 80 -12.61 5.73 7.41
CA ILE A 80 -11.65 4.74 6.92
C ILE A 80 -12.41 3.75 6.04
N LEU A 81 -12.05 3.70 4.76
CA LEU A 81 -12.63 2.79 3.79
C LEU A 81 -11.59 1.79 3.30
N LEU A 82 -12.03 0.54 3.15
CA LEU A 82 -11.29 -0.50 2.45
C LEU A 82 -12.00 -0.78 1.13
N TYR A 83 -11.38 -0.43 0.02
CA TYR A 83 -12.00 -0.46 -1.31
C TYR A 83 -11.09 -1.06 -2.37
N ASP A 84 -11.67 -1.54 -3.46
CA ASP A 84 -10.93 -2.07 -4.60
C ASP A 84 -10.52 -0.94 -5.55
N ARG A 85 -9.22 -0.64 -5.60
CA ARG A 85 -8.65 0.40 -6.47
C ARG A 85 -8.82 0.16 -7.96
N LYS A 86 -9.14 -1.07 -8.37
CA LYS A 86 -9.43 -1.35 -9.78
C LYS A 86 -10.79 -0.84 -10.22
N GLN A 87 -11.70 -0.66 -9.27
CA GLN A 87 -13.09 -0.28 -9.56
C GLN A 87 -13.39 1.17 -9.22
N VAL A 88 -12.75 1.73 -8.19
CA VAL A 88 -13.00 3.10 -7.73
C VAL A 88 -11.73 3.73 -7.17
N SER A 89 -11.56 5.03 -7.37
CA SER A 89 -10.46 5.78 -6.77
C SER A 89 -10.83 6.34 -5.39
N GLY A 90 -9.83 6.57 -4.54
CA GLY A 90 -10.06 7.17 -3.23
C GLY A 90 -10.56 8.62 -3.32
N ASP A 91 -10.14 9.37 -4.33
CA ASP A 91 -10.60 10.75 -4.56
C ASP A 91 -12.07 10.78 -4.99
N GLU A 92 -12.48 9.84 -5.84
CA GLU A 92 -13.88 9.69 -6.25
C GLU A 92 -14.78 9.35 -5.07
N LEU A 93 -14.35 8.42 -4.21
CA LEU A 93 -15.07 8.10 -2.97
C LEU A 93 -15.17 9.30 -2.02
N ALA A 94 -14.10 10.10 -1.91
CA ALA A 94 -14.12 11.31 -1.08
C ALA A 94 -15.10 12.35 -1.64
N GLY A 95 -15.09 12.57 -2.96
CA GLY A 95 -16.03 13.48 -3.62
C GLY A 95 -17.49 13.05 -3.43
N GLU A 96 -17.78 11.78 -3.67
CA GLU A 96 -19.14 11.24 -3.51
C GLU A 96 -19.64 11.32 -2.04
N LEU A 97 -18.75 11.03 -1.07
CA LEU A 97 -19.07 11.19 0.35
C LEU A 97 -19.34 12.64 0.72
N GLY A 98 -18.55 13.58 0.20
CA GLY A 98 -18.74 15.00 0.42
C GLY A 98 -20.10 15.48 -0.10
N GLU A 99 -20.50 15.07 -1.31
CA GLU A 99 -21.80 15.40 -1.89
C GLU A 99 -22.95 14.82 -1.07
N LYS A 100 -22.90 13.53 -0.74
CA LYS A 100 -23.97 12.85 0.02
C LYS A 100 -24.16 13.40 1.42
N LEU A 101 -23.08 13.73 2.10
CA LEU A 101 -23.11 14.28 3.44
C LEU A 101 -23.25 15.80 3.46
N GLN A 102 -23.11 16.47 2.31
CA GLN A 102 -23.12 17.93 2.16
C GLN A 102 -22.03 18.62 2.99
N VAL A 103 -20.86 18.00 3.03
CA VAL A 103 -19.67 18.48 3.75
C VAL A 103 -18.44 18.48 2.85
N SER A 104 -17.42 19.22 3.24
CA SER A 104 -16.12 19.08 2.59
C SER A 104 -15.49 17.75 2.99
N ALA A 105 -15.13 16.94 2.01
CA ALA A 105 -14.46 15.67 2.22
C ALA A 105 -13.25 15.56 1.28
N SER A 106 -12.12 15.08 1.78
CA SER A 106 -10.92 14.91 1.00
C SER A 106 -10.15 13.64 1.41
N LEU A 107 -9.54 12.99 0.43
CA LEU A 107 -8.67 11.87 0.69
C LEU A 107 -7.39 12.36 1.37
N TYR A 108 -7.13 11.89 2.59
CA TYR A 108 -5.91 12.19 3.30
C TYR A 108 -4.69 11.62 2.57
N ARG A 109 -3.74 12.48 2.30
CA ARG A 109 -2.44 12.14 1.74
C ARG A 109 -1.36 12.69 2.66
N PRO A 110 -0.58 11.81 3.33
CA PRO A 110 0.46 12.29 4.20
C PRO A 110 1.49 13.11 3.42
N SER A 111 1.91 14.21 3.99
CA SER A 111 2.98 15.03 3.43
C SER A 111 4.33 14.29 3.45
N ALA A 112 5.28 14.72 2.63
CA ALA A 112 6.63 14.15 2.63
C ALA A 112 7.31 14.28 4.02
N GLU A 113 6.97 15.30 4.76
CA GLU A 113 7.49 15.55 6.11
C GLU A 113 6.88 14.60 7.15
N GLU A 114 5.59 14.35 7.09
CA GLU A 114 4.90 13.34 7.93
C GLU A 114 5.41 11.94 7.62
N LEU A 115 5.64 11.61 6.35
CA LEU A 115 6.22 10.32 5.95
C LEU A 115 7.65 10.18 6.50
N ALA A 116 8.46 11.24 6.45
CA ALA A 116 9.81 11.23 6.97
C ALA A 116 9.86 11.10 8.50
N SER A 117 8.88 11.65 9.20
CA SER A 117 8.79 11.59 10.67
C SER A 117 8.16 10.30 11.20
N SER A 118 7.27 9.68 10.44
CA SER A 118 6.55 8.47 10.85
C SER A 118 7.29 7.17 10.58
N CYS A 119 8.22 7.15 9.63
CA CYS A 119 9.13 6.02 9.48
C CYS A 119 10.26 6.19 10.52
N PRO A 120 10.55 5.18 11.38
CA PRO A 120 11.77 5.20 12.16
C PRO A 120 12.93 5.29 11.16
N ALA A 121 13.50 6.48 11.04
CA ALA A 121 14.62 6.71 10.14
C ALA A 121 15.73 5.74 10.58
N ILE A 122 16.06 4.78 9.72
CA ILE A 122 17.23 3.94 9.94
C ILE A 122 18.38 4.93 10.11
N PRO A 123 19.10 4.93 11.24
CA PRO A 123 20.17 5.86 11.49
C PRO A 123 21.10 5.88 10.28
N LYS A 124 21.45 7.07 9.77
CA LYS A 124 22.26 7.21 8.54
C LYS A 124 23.65 6.61 8.68
N ASP A 125 24.10 6.41 9.90
CA ASP A 125 25.35 5.77 10.30
C ASP A 125 25.23 4.24 10.40
N SER A 126 24.00 3.68 10.31
CA SER A 126 23.82 2.24 10.34
C SER A 126 24.33 1.55 9.07
N PHE A 127 24.90 0.35 9.25
CA PHE A 127 25.32 -0.51 8.15
C PHE A 127 24.20 -0.76 7.12
N THR A 128 22.97 -0.92 7.60
CA THR A 128 21.76 -1.14 6.78
C THR A 128 21.47 0.06 5.87
N TYR A 129 21.64 1.28 6.37
CA TYR A 129 21.49 2.50 5.57
C TYR A 129 22.55 2.61 4.48
N GLN A 130 23.82 2.38 4.85
CA GLN A 130 24.95 2.42 3.90
C GLN A 130 24.78 1.38 2.79
N LEU A 131 24.37 0.18 3.14
CA LEU A 131 24.09 -0.88 2.17
C LEU A 131 22.93 -0.50 1.23
N GLY A 132 21.83 0.02 1.78
CA GLY A 132 20.68 0.48 1.00
C GLY A 132 21.04 1.62 0.04
N SER A 133 21.82 2.60 0.49
CA SER A 133 22.27 3.72 -0.35
C SER A 133 23.20 3.28 -1.48
N LEU A 134 24.04 2.28 -1.22
CA LEU A 134 24.91 1.68 -2.23
C LEU A 134 24.11 0.96 -3.31
N PHE A 135 23.09 0.16 -2.93
CA PHE A 135 22.17 -0.46 -3.88
C PHE A 135 21.42 0.60 -4.69
N GLN A 136 20.87 1.61 -4.04
CA GLN A 136 20.15 2.69 -4.73
C GLN A 136 21.04 3.40 -5.76
N SER A 137 22.31 3.68 -5.42
CA SER A 137 23.27 4.34 -6.34
C SER A 137 23.59 3.49 -7.58
N ILE A 138 23.58 2.17 -7.46
CA ILE A 138 23.80 1.24 -8.58
C ILE A 138 22.59 1.25 -9.54
N PHE A 139 21.37 1.22 -8.99
CA PHE A 139 20.14 1.19 -9.81
C PHE A 139 19.77 2.55 -10.41
N THR A 140 20.22 3.65 -9.85
CA THR A 140 19.94 4.99 -10.41
C THR A 140 20.89 5.35 -11.55
N LYS A 141 21.99 4.59 -11.74
CA LYS A 141 22.96 4.79 -12.82
C LYS A 141 22.79 3.85 -14.01
N LEU A 142 21.84 2.94 -13.95
CA LEU A 142 21.39 2.07 -15.04
C LEU A 142 20.19 2.67 -15.77
#